data_fdb6a5f8e2ea71b84c16ebab6b8d16c9
#
_entry.id   fdb6a5f8e2ea71b84c16ebab6b8d16c9
#
_cell.length_a   1.000
_cell.length_b   1.000
_cell.length_c   1.000
_cell.angle_alpha   90.00
_cell.angle_beta   90.00
_cell.angle_gamma   90.00
#
_symmetry.space_group_name_H-M   'P 1'
#
loop_
_entity.id
_entity.type
_entity.pdbx_description
1 polymer ?
#
loop_
_entity_poly.entity_id
_entity_poly.type
_entity_poly.pdbx_seq_one_letter_code
_entity_poly.pdbx_strand_id
1 'polypeptide(L)'
;MISKEKKNTLYIASCSFGKDSLATILLALEHGEPLDEAVYCEVMFDKRTSGEVPEHRAFIYETAIPRLERLGVPVRVLRSDKTYLDLFAGAITRGPKKGLRRGFPLCGHCYVQRDCKLRPIRRYNRTLTPDTVQYVGIASDEPVRLHRLQGDQVSLLEKYHYTEEDAKQLCQTAGLLSPVYAFTDRGGCWFCPNAKRKELRHLYDHHPELWARMLELQAMPGKVSEKFNRTERFSDIDAAFRKEDALCQKAA
;
A
#
# COMPACT_ATOMS: atom_id res chain seq x y z
N MET A 1 -26.66 -7.42 42.36
CA MET A 1 -26.78 -7.35 40.89
C MET A 1 -25.52 -6.63 40.37
N ILE A 2 -24.52 -7.37 39.92
CA ILE A 2 -23.31 -6.80 39.33
C ILE A 2 -23.67 -6.51 37.89
N SER A 3 -23.78 -5.22 37.53
CA SER A 3 -23.94 -4.79 36.14
C SER A 3 -22.70 -5.30 35.40
N LYS A 4 -22.87 -6.23 34.47
CA LYS A 4 -21.86 -6.55 33.48
C LYS A 4 -21.67 -5.25 32.66
N GLU A 5 -20.60 -4.52 32.94
CA GLU A 5 -20.09 -3.51 32.00
C GLU A 5 -20.01 -4.19 30.63
N LYS A 6 -20.75 -3.66 29.67
CA LYS A 6 -20.61 -4.06 28.28
C LYS A 6 -19.15 -3.76 27.89
N LYS A 7 -18.34 -4.80 27.75
CA LYS A 7 -17.03 -4.68 27.12
C LYS A 7 -17.24 -4.01 25.77
N ASN A 8 -16.74 -2.78 25.65
CA ASN A 8 -16.90 -1.99 24.42
C ASN A 8 -15.79 -2.45 23.48
N THR A 9 -16.02 -3.55 22.75
CA THR A 9 -15.10 -4.03 21.72
C THR A 9 -15.05 -3.01 20.60
N LEU A 10 -13.85 -2.59 20.21
CA LEU A 10 -13.61 -1.70 19.09
C LEU A 10 -13.34 -2.50 17.82
N TYR A 11 -14.01 -2.17 16.73
CA TYR A 11 -13.88 -2.83 15.44
C TYR A 11 -13.24 -1.88 14.43
N ILE A 12 -12.07 -2.22 13.93
CA ILE A 12 -11.33 -1.39 12.98
C ILE A 12 -11.03 -2.16 11.68
N ALA A 13 -11.16 -1.50 10.54
CA ALA A 13 -10.74 -2.07 9.26
C ALA A 13 -9.36 -1.53 8.87
N SER A 14 -8.38 -2.42 8.66
CA SER A 14 -7.12 -2.07 8.01
C SER A 14 -7.37 -1.80 6.53
N CYS A 15 -7.38 -0.53 6.15
CA CYS A 15 -7.70 -0.09 4.79
C CYS A 15 -6.46 0.41 4.06
N SER A 16 -6.19 -0.13 2.87
CA SER A 16 -5.21 0.40 1.93
C SER A 16 -5.86 1.03 0.69
N PHE A 17 -7.19 1.08 0.68
CA PHE A 17 -8.02 1.46 -0.47
C PHE A 17 -7.80 0.60 -1.72
N GLY A 18 -7.13 -0.56 -1.59
CA GLY A 18 -7.16 -1.62 -2.57
C GLY A 18 -8.49 -2.39 -2.51
N LYS A 19 -8.79 -3.14 -3.58
CA LYS A 19 -10.05 -3.88 -3.74
C LYS A 19 -10.45 -4.71 -2.52
N ASP A 20 -9.50 -5.49 -1.96
CA ASP A 20 -9.81 -6.40 -0.85
C ASP A 20 -10.15 -5.66 0.45
N SER A 21 -9.44 -4.57 0.74
CA SER A 21 -9.70 -3.77 1.94
C SER A 21 -10.99 -2.95 1.84
N LEU A 22 -11.35 -2.47 0.65
CA LEU A 22 -12.63 -1.80 0.42
C LEU A 22 -13.79 -2.78 0.43
N ALA A 23 -13.64 -3.95 -0.22
CA ALA A 23 -14.64 -5.00 -0.18
C ALA A 23 -14.91 -5.48 1.27
N THR A 24 -13.87 -5.58 2.11
CA THR A 24 -14.02 -5.88 3.54
C THR A 24 -14.94 -4.87 4.25
N ILE A 25 -14.76 -3.58 3.99
CA ILE A 25 -15.61 -2.52 4.57
C ILE A 25 -17.04 -2.61 4.02
N LEU A 26 -17.19 -2.82 2.72
CA LEU A 26 -18.51 -2.97 2.08
C LEU A 26 -19.27 -4.16 2.64
N LEU A 27 -18.61 -5.31 2.82
CA LEU A 27 -19.21 -6.49 3.45
C LEU A 27 -19.59 -6.23 4.91
N ALA A 28 -18.76 -5.51 5.67
CA ALA A 28 -19.13 -5.13 7.02
C ALA A 28 -20.44 -4.33 7.06
N LEU A 29 -20.60 -3.36 6.16
CA LEU A 29 -21.81 -2.56 6.07
C LEU A 29 -23.01 -3.37 5.58
N GLU A 30 -22.83 -4.21 4.56
CA GLU A 30 -23.90 -5.03 3.98
C GLU A 30 -24.47 -6.04 4.97
N HIS A 31 -23.60 -6.68 5.75
CA HIS A 31 -23.98 -7.70 6.72
C HIS A 31 -24.23 -7.19 8.15
N GLY A 32 -24.14 -5.86 8.35
CA GLY A 32 -24.34 -5.27 9.68
C GLY A 32 -23.27 -5.67 10.70
N GLU A 33 -22.06 -6.00 10.24
CA GLU A 33 -20.92 -6.24 11.12
C GLU A 33 -20.52 -4.93 11.80
N PRO A 34 -20.18 -4.97 13.09
CA PRO A 34 -19.75 -3.76 13.79
C PRO A 34 -18.46 -3.20 13.15
N LEU A 35 -18.42 -1.90 12.87
CA LEU A 35 -17.27 -1.23 12.31
C LEU A 35 -17.23 0.21 12.80
N ASP A 36 -16.23 0.54 13.61
CA ASP A 36 -16.10 1.86 14.23
C ASP A 36 -15.26 2.82 13.38
N GLU A 37 -14.19 2.33 12.72
CA GLU A 37 -13.37 3.15 11.84
C GLU A 37 -12.58 2.32 10.82
N ALA A 38 -12.18 2.97 9.73
CA ALA A 38 -11.19 2.46 8.77
C ALA A 38 -9.84 3.16 8.99
N VAL A 39 -8.76 2.39 9.11
CA VAL A 39 -7.41 2.90 9.36
C VAL A 39 -6.55 2.76 8.12
N TYR A 40 -6.14 3.89 7.56
CA TYR A 40 -5.24 4.00 6.42
C TYR A 40 -3.88 4.52 6.85
N CYS A 41 -2.81 3.91 6.38
CA CYS A 41 -1.47 4.42 6.60
C CYS A 41 -0.83 4.83 5.26
N GLU A 42 -0.79 6.13 5.01
CA GLU A 42 -0.17 6.70 3.82
C GLU A 42 1.35 6.68 3.95
N VAL A 43 2.01 6.06 3.00
CA VAL A 43 3.47 6.09 2.87
C VAL A 43 3.87 7.35 2.12
N MET A 44 4.72 8.18 2.73
CA MET A 44 5.22 9.38 2.09
C MET A 44 6.57 9.12 1.40
N PHE A 45 6.72 9.58 0.15
CA PHE A 45 8.00 9.59 -0.55
C PHE A 45 8.95 10.61 0.06
N ASP A 46 8.49 11.83 0.21
CA ASP A 46 9.11 12.91 0.96
C ASP A 46 8.05 13.63 1.83
N LYS A 47 8.38 14.79 2.40
CA LYS A 47 7.45 15.54 3.27
C LYS A 47 6.19 16.06 2.55
N ARG A 48 6.19 16.11 1.21
CA ARG A 48 5.10 16.69 0.40
C ARG A 48 4.47 15.68 -0.56
N THR A 49 5.26 14.74 -1.04
CA THR A 49 4.87 13.79 -2.10
C THR A 49 4.45 12.46 -1.48
N SER A 50 3.24 12.01 -1.77
CA SER A 50 2.77 10.68 -1.42
C SER A 50 3.57 9.59 -2.13
N GLY A 51 3.65 8.43 -1.52
CA GLY A 51 4.16 7.21 -2.13
C GLY A 51 3.14 6.47 -2.98
N GLU A 52 1.86 6.82 -2.85
CA GLU A 52 0.82 6.22 -3.69
C GLU A 52 0.95 6.70 -5.14
N VAL A 53 0.60 5.84 -6.08
CA VAL A 53 0.43 6.24 -7.49
C VAL A 53 -0.57 7.41 -7.55
N PRO A 54 -0.31 8.48 -8.32
CA PRO A 54 -1.14 9.69 -8.29
C PRO A 54 -2.64 9.44 -8.49
N GLU A 55 -3.02 8.57 -9.41
CA GLU A 55 -4.42 8.19 -9.66
C GLU A 55 -5.04 7.48 -8.45
N HIS A 56 -4.26 6.65 -7.77
CA HIS A 56 -4.74 5.98 -6.55
C HIS A 56 -4.91 6.98 -5.41
N ARG A 57 -3.97 7.89 -5.27
CA ARG A 57 -4.06 8.94 -4.25
C ARG A 57 -5.27 9.86 -4.48
N ALA A 58 -5.48 10.31 -5.71
CA ALA A 58 -6.67 11.09 -6.07
C ALA A 58 -7.97 10.32 -5.74
N PHE A 59 -8.06 9.05 -6.15
CA PHE A 59 -9.18 8.17 -5.81
C PHE A 59 -9.39 8.08 -4.30
N ILE A 60 -8.34 7.90 -3.50
CA ILE A 60 -8.45 7.80 -2.03
C ILE A 60 -9.10 9.06 -1.45
N TYR A 61 -8.57 10.24 -1.78
CA TYR A 61 -8.97 11.49 -1.12
C TYR A 61 -10.21 12.14 -1.73
N GLU A 62 -10.44 11.98 -3.03
CA GLU A 62 -11.54 12.64 -3.74
C GLU A 62 -12.80 11.75 -3.86
N THR A 63 -12.62 10.43 -3.77
CA THR A 63 -13.72 9.47 -3.95
C THR A 63 -13.94 8.59 -2.74
N ALA A 64 -12.92 7.79 -2.35
CA ALA A 64 -13.12 6.70 -1.41
C ALA A 64 -13.35 7.19 0.02
N ILE A 65 -12.51 8.08 0.56
CA ILE A 65 -12.70 8.64 1.91
C ILE A 65 -14.05 9.35 2.03
N PRO A 66 -14.41 10.31 1.14
CA PRO A 66 -15.71 10.97 1.24
C PRO A 66 -16.90 10.00 1.11
N ARG A 67 -16.73 8.91 0.36
CA ARG A 67 -17.80 7.90 0.23
C ARG A 67 -17.96 7.09 1.50
N LEU A 68 -16.86 6.62 2.12
CA LEU A 68 -16.91 5.87 3.37
C LEU A 68 -17.48 6.72 4.52
N GLU A 69 -17.08 7.98 4.63
CA GLU A 69 -17.60 8.91 5.64
C GLU A 69 -19.11 9.13 5.49
N ARG A 70 -19.60 9.28 4.26
CA ARG A 70 -21.06 9.36 3.99
C ARG A 70 -21.80 8.06 4.34
N LEU A 71 -21.14 6.92 4.30
CA LEU A 71 -21.67 5.63 4.74
C LEU A 71 -21.55 5.43 6.26
N GLY A 72 -21.05 6.43 6.99
CA GLY A 72 -20.92 6.38 8.45
C GLY A 72 -19.64 5.72 8.94
N VAL A 73 -18.67 5.46 8.08
CA VAL A 73 -17.36 4.87 8.44
C VAL A 73 -16.30 5.98 8.48
N PRO A 74 -15.89 6.45 9.68
CA PRO A 74 -14.80 7.39 9.82
C PRO A 74 -13.49 6.82 9.29
N VAL A 75 -12.68 7.66 8.63
CA VAL A 75 -11.38 7.24 8.11
C VAL A 75 -10.25 7.94 8.86
N ARG A 76 -9.40 7.14 9.50
CA ARG A 76 -8.21 7.62 10.16
C ARG A 76 -6.99 7.47 9.27
N VAL A 77 -6.38 8.59 8.91
CA VAL A 77 -5.14 8.61 8.12
C VAL A 77 -3.94 8.69 9.05
N LEU A 78 -3.08 7.69 8.99
CA LEU A 78 -1.80 7.63 9.68
C LEU A 78 -0.66 7.93 8.73
N ARG A 79 0.42 8.52 9.25
CA ARG A 79 1.69 8.73 8.54
C ARG A 79 2.86 8.43 9.46
N SER A 80 3.97 8.02 8.88
CA SER A 80 5.23 7.87 9.61
C SER A 80 5.93 9.23 9.76
N ASP A 81 6.70 9.36 10.84
CA ASP A 81 7.64 10.48 11.01
C ASP A 81 8.80 10.41 9.99
N LYS A 82 9.00 9.24 9.36
CA LYS A 82 10.01 8.99 8.33
C LYS A 82 9.37 8.84 6.96
N THR A 83 10.03 9.42 5.97
CA THR A 83 9.69 9.30 4.56
C THR A 83 10.53 8.21 3.88
N TYR A 84 10.16 7.87 2.65
CA TYR A 84 10.99 6.98 1.82
C TYR A 84 12.40 7.55 1.62
N LEU A 85 12.53 8.86 1.34
CA LEU A 85 13.85 9.50 1.15
C LEU A 85 14.72 9.43 2.41
N ASP A 86 14.13 9.63 3.60
CA ASP A 86 14.88 9.50 4.87
C ASP A 86 15.46 8.09 5.02
N LEU A 87 14.68 7.08 4.64
CA LEU A 87 15.11 5.69 4.73
C LEU A 87 16.11 5.33 3.64
N PHE A 88 15.90 5.80 2.41
CA PHE A 88 16.79 5.57 1.27
C PHE A 88 18.19 6.15 1.53
N ALA A 89 18.25 7.40 1.97
CA ALA A 89 19.50 8.10 2.30
C ALA A 89 20.14 7.63 3.60
N GLY A 90 19.36 6.95 4.46
CA GLY A 90 19.82 6.51 5.78
C GLY A 90 21.00 5.57 5.71
N ALA A 91 22.07 5.89 6.47
CA ALA A 91 23.25 5.07 6.53
C ALA A 91 23.03 3.75 7.29
N ILE A 92 23.68 2.68 6.84
CA ILE A 92 23.77 1.42 7.57
C ILE A 92 24.67 1.64 8.78
N THR A 93 24.19 1.27 9.97
CA THR A 93 24.90 1.53 11.23
C THR A 93 25.75 0.37 11.73
N ARG A 94 25.55 -0.84 11.20
CA ARG A 94 26.24 -2.07 11.66
C ARG A 94 26.60 -2.99 10.48
N GLY A 95 27.58 -3.87 10.72
CA GLY A 95 27.98 -4.91 9.76
C GLY A 95 28.91 -4.42 8.66
N PRO A 96 29.24 -5.29 7.69
CA PRO A 96 30.23 -5.02 6.63
C PRO A 96 29.87 -3.85 5.71
N LYS A 97 28.59 -3.46 5.68
CA LYS A 97 28.06 -2.35 4.86
C LYS A 97 27.87 -1.06 5.65
N LYS A 98 28.48 -0.96 6.86
CA LYS A 98 28.43 0.25 7.69
C LYS A 98 28.90 1.48 6.92
N GLY A 99 28.15 2.58 7.01
CA GLY A 99 28.42 3.85 6.33
C GLY A 99 27.79 3.97 4.95
N LEU A 100 27.42 2.86 4.29
CA LEU A 100 26.73 2.93 3.01
C LEU A 100 25.26 3.34 3.21
N ARG A 101 24.68 4.02 2.20
CA ARG A 101 23.25 4.32 2.14
C ARG A 101 22.46 3.04 1.89
N ARG A 102 21.26 2.93 2.46
CA ARG A 102 20.40 1.76 2.24
C ARG A 102 20.08 1.56 0.75
N GLY A 103 19.76 2.65 0.04
CA GLY A 103 19.36 2.59 -1.36
C GLY A 103 17.95 2.01 -1.53
N PHE A 104 17.69 1.38 -2.66
CA PHE A 104 16.38 0.76 -2.94
C PHE A 104 16.09 -0.43 -2.02
N PRO A 105 14.82 -0.63 -1.57
CA PRO A 105 14.47 -1.80 -0.79
C PRO A 105 14.54 -3.04 -1.69
N LEU A 106 15.46 -3.93 -1.37
CA LEU A 106 15.62 -5.19 -2.09
C LEU A 106 14.66 -6.25 -1.55
N CYS A 107 14.18 -7.08 -2.44
CA CYS A 107 13.20 -8.16 -2.29
C CYS A 107 13.16 -8.88 -0.94
N GLY A 108 11.95 -9.17 -0.48
CA GLY A 108 11.65 -9.99 0.69
C GLY A 108 11.42 -9.18 1.96
N HIS A 109 12.19 -8.13 2.23
CA HIS A 109 12.03 -7.30 3.42
C HIS A 109 12.02 -5.81 3.07
N CYS A 110 10.84 -5.31 2.68
CA CYS A 110 10.66 -3.89 2.42
C CYS A 110 10.76 -3.08 3.73
N TYR A 111 11.87 -2.39 3.94
CA TYR A 111 12.05 -1.54 5.10
C TYR A 111 11.08 -0.34 5.12
N VAL A 112 10.59 0.07 3.94
CA VAL A 112 9.57 1.12 3.82
C VAL A 112 8.25 0.62 4.39
N GLN A 113 7.81 -0.60 4.02
CA GLN A 113 6.63 -1.22 4.61
C GLN A 113 6.76 -1.33 6.13
N ARG A 114 7.93 -1.80 6.62
CA ARG A 114 8.18 -1.96 8.06
C ARG A 114 8.10 -0.62 8.80
N ASP A 115 8.82 0.40 8.34
CA ASP A 115 9.05 1.64 9.09
C ASP A 115 8.02 2.72 8.78
N CYS A 116 7.50 2.80 7.51
CA CYS A 116 6.55 3.83 7.10
C CYS A 116 5.09 3.38 7.12
N LYS A 117 4.80 2.06 7.22
CA LYS A 117 3.44 1.55 7.26
C LYS A 117 3.14 0.75 8.53
N LEU A 118 3.85 -0.35 8.78
CA LEU A 118 3.53 -1.24 9.90
C LEU A 118 3.82 -0.60 11.27
N ARG A 119 4.90 0.21 11.38
CA ARG A 119 5.25 0.86 12.64
C ARG A 119 4.22 1.90 13.09
N PRO A 120 3.74 2.83 12.23
CA PRO A 120 2.63 3.73 12.58
C PRO A 120 1.36 2.99 12.98
N ILE A 121 0.95 1.96 12.21
CA ILE A 121 -0.22 1.14 12.53
C ILE A 121 -0.07 0.49 13.91
N ARG A 122 1.08 -0.16 14.18
CA ARG A 122 1.33 -0.78 15.49
C ARG A 122 1.36 0.23 16.64
N ARG A 123 1.86 1.45 16.39
CA ARG A 123 1.82 2.53 17.39
C ARG A 123 0.38 2.91 17.68
N TYR A 124 -0.43 3.08 16.65
CA TYR A 124 -1.85 3.38 16.78
C TYR A 124 -2.58 2.26 17.53
N ASN A 125 -2.43 1.01 17.11
CA ASN A 125 -3.09 -0.13 17.75
C ASN A 125 -2.78 -0.24 19.25
N ARG A 126 -1.59 0.17 19.70
CA ARG A 126 -1.24 0.21 21.13
C ARG A 126 -2.00 1.28 21.94
N THR A 127 -2.62 2.24 21.28
CA THR A 127 -3.45 3.25 21.94
C THR A 127 -4.92 2.82 22.01
N LEU A 128 -5.28 1.72 21.36
CA LEU A 128 -6.62 1.18 21.36
C LEU A 128 -6.88 0.34 22.62
N THR A 129 -8.13 0.03 22.86
CA THR A 129 -8.53 -0.84 23.96
C THR A 129 -8.03 -2.29 23.75
N PRO A 130 -7.82 -3.08 24.80
CA PRO A 130 -7.42 -4.49 24.68
C PRO A 130 -8.41 -5.35 23.88
N ASP A 131 -9.68 -4.98 23.87
CA ASP A 131 -10.75 -5.69 23.17
C ASP A 131 -10.98 -5.08 21.78
N THR A 132 -9.94 -5.04 20.93
CA THR A 132 -10.03 -4.55 19.55
C THR A 132 -10.06 -5.73 18.58
N VAL A 133 -11.02 -5.73 17.65
CA VAL A 133 -11.06 -6.65 16.49
C VAL A 133 -10.62 -5.91 15.25
N GLN A 134 -9.70 -6.51 14.49
CA GLN A 134 -9.14 -5.91 13.28
C GLN A 134 -9.61 -6.66 12.03
N TYR A 135 -10.42 -6.01 11.20
CA TYR A 135 -10.75 -6.54 9.88
C TYR A 135 -9.59 -6.32 8.90
N VAL A 136 -9.23 -7.38 8.18
CA VAL A 136 -8.14 -7.37 7.20
C VAL A 136 -8.62 -7.90 5.86
N GLY A 137 -8.26 -7.22 4.78
CA GLY A 137 -8.60 -7.61 3.41
C GLY A 137 -7.70 -8.74 2.91
N ILE A 138 -8.09 -9.97 3.19
CA ILE A 138 -7.46 -11.19 2.66
C ILE A 138 -8.59 -12.05 2.09
N ALA A 139 -8.50 -12.35 0.80
CA ALA A 139 -9.54 -13.09 0.09
C ALA A 139 -9.57 -14.58 0.47
N SER A 140 -10.70 -15.23 0.25
CA SER A 140 -10.91 -16.65 0.59
C SER A 140 -9.99 -17.59 -0.20
N ASP A 141 -9.54 -17.20 -1.36
CA ASP A 141 -8.60 -17.91 -2.23
C ASP A 141 -7.11 -17.63 -1.93
N GLU A 142 -6.81 -16.96 -0.79
CA GLU A 142 -5.46 -16.71 -0.31
C GLU A 142 -5.10 -17.51 0.97
N PRO A 143 -5.15 -18.85 0.99
CA PRO A 143 -5.04 -19.67 2.20
C PRO A 143 -3.73 -19.45 2.97
N VAL A 144 -2.62 -19.24 2.27
CA VAL A 144 -1.30 -18.97 2.90
C VAL A 144 -1.29 -17.68 3.70
N ARG A 145 -2.07 -16.67 3.30
CA ARG A 145 -2.20 -15.41 4.04
C ARG A 145 -3.18 -15.55 5.20
N LEU A 146 -4.28 -16.26 5.00
CA LEU A 146 -5.28 -16.54 6.01
C LEU A 146 -4.68 -17.27 7.22
N HIS A 147 -3.84 -18.27 7.00
CA HIS A 147 -3.12 -18.98 8.07
C HIS A 147 -2.19 -18.09 8.93
N ARG A 148 -1.90 -16.87 8.49
CA ARG A 148 -1.07 -15.91 9.25
C ARG A 148 -1.87 -14.92 10.08
N LEU A 149 -3.19 -14.99 10.02
CA LEU A 149 -4.07 -14.20 10.88
C LEU A 149 -3.86 -14.57 12.35
N GLN A 150 -3.83 -13.57 13.18
CA GLN A 150 -3.66 -13.74 14.64
C GLN A 150 -4.95 -13.35 15.36
N GLY A 151 -5.15 -13.85 16.54
CA GLY A 151 -6.37 -13.95 17.32
C GLY A 151 -7.41 -12.81 17.30
N ASP A 152 -6.98 -11.58 17.09
CA ASP A 152 -7.84 -10.38 16.97
C ASP A 152 -8.12 -9.97 15.52
N GLN A 153 -7.53 -10.69 14.54
CA GLN A 153 -7.68 -10.41 13.12
C GLN A 153 -8.74 -11.31 12.48
N VAL A 154 -9.63 -10.69 11.72
CA VAL A 154 -10.72 -11.37 11.02
C VAL A 154 -10.73 -10.94 9.56
N SER A 155 -10.84 -11.91 8.64
CA SER A 155 -11.17 -11.64 7.26
C SER A 155 -12.66 -11.82 7.02
N LEU A 156 -13.35 -10.73 6.66
CA LEU A 156 -14.74 -10.82 6.24
C LEU A 156 -14.87 -11.43 4.83
N LEU A 157 -13.84 -11.28 3.98
CA LEU A 157 -13.79 -11.95 2.68
C LEU A 157 -13.78 -13.47 2.83
N GLU A 158 -13.01 -14.02 3.79
CA GLU A 158 -13.05 -15.44 4.13
C GLU A 158 -14.40 -15.84 4.72
N LYS A 159 -14.89 -15.07 5.69
CA LYS A 159 -16.16 -15.33 6.39
C LYS A 159 -17.35 -15.45 5.42
N TYR A 160 -17.37 -14.62 4.39
CA TYR A 160 -18.44 -14.58 3.37
C TYR A 160 -18.06 -15.24 2.04
N HIS A 161 -16.92 -15.97 2.00
CA HIS A 161 -16.44 -16.74 0.85
C HIS A 161 -16.18 -15.90 -0.42
N TYR A 162 -15.72 -14.66 -0.26
CA TYR A 162 -15.34 -13.78 -1.38
C TYR A 162 -13.90 -14.04 -1.81
N THR A 163 -13.73 -14.33 -3.11
CA THR A 163 -12.42 -14.41 -3.78
C THR A 163 -11.87 -13.01 -4.10
N GLU A 164 -10.62 -12.93 -4.58
CA GLU A 164 -10.04 -11.67 -5.08
C GLU A 164 -10.86 -11.06 -6.23
N GLU A 165 -11.46 -11.89 -7.11
CA GLU A 165 -12.30 -11.40 -8.22
C GLU A 165 -13.65 -10.91 -7.72
N ASP A 166 -14.28 -11.62 -6.76
CA ASP A 166 -15.54 -11.18 -6.13
C ASP A 166 -15.34 -9.84 -5.41
N ALA A 167 -14.23 -9.67 -4.69
CA ALA A 167 -13.87 -8.41 -4.03
C ALA A 167 -13.71 -7.25 -5.04
N LYS A 168 -13.11 -7.52 -6.20
CA LYS A 168 -12.98 -6.54 -7.28
C LYS A 168 -14.34 -6.15 -7.86
N GLN A 169 -15.18 -7.14 -8.13
CA GLN A 169 -16.52 -6.92 -8.69
C GLN A 169 -17.42 -6.16 -7.71
N LEU A 170 -17.37 -6.48 -6.42
CA LEU A 170 -18.08 -5.76 -5.37
C LEU A 170 -17.67 -4.27 -5.34
N CYS A 171 -16.36 -3.99 -5.35
CA CYS A 171 -15.85 -2.63 -5.41
C CYS A 171 -16.26 -1.91 -6.69
N GLN A 172 -16.28 -2.60 -7.84
CA GLN A 172 -16.70 -2.03 -9.12
C GLN A 172 -18.17 -1.66 -9.11
N THR A 173 -19.03 -2.55 -8.63
CA THR A 173 -20.48 -2.31 -8.50
C THR A 173 -20.78 -1.15 -7.55
N ALA A 174 -20.02 -1.04 -6.45
CA ALA A 174 -20.15 0.05 -5.49
C ALA A 174 -19.56 1.39 -5.98
N GLY A 175 -18.89 1.44 -7.15
CA GLY A 175 -18.17 2.62 -7.63
C GLY A 175 -16.94 2.98 -6.78
N LEU A 176 -16.35 1.98 -6.12
CA LEU A 176 -15.18 2.10 -5.24
C LEU A 176 -13.99 1.25 -5.71
N LEU A 177 -13.94 0.90 -7.00
CA LEU A 177 -12.74 0.30 -7.58
C LEU A 177 -11.76 1.40 -8.01
N SER A 178 -10.55 1.36 -7.48
CA SER A 178 -9.51 2.33 -7.84
C SER A 178 -9.14 2.24 -9.31
N PRO A 179 -8.92 3.38 -10.01
CA PRO A 179 -8.53 3.41 -11.42
C PRO A 179 -7.18 2.73 -11.70
N VAL A 180 -6.34 2.53 -10.69
CA VAL A 180 -5.06 1.83 -10.88
C VAL A 180 -5.22 0.40 -11.37
N TYR A 181 -6.38 -0.24 -11.13
CA TYR A 181 -6.64 -1.60 -11.61
C TYR A 181 -6.79 -1.71 -13.14
N ALA A 182 -6.79 -0.59 -13.87
CA ALA A 182 -6.68 -0.58 -15.33
C ALA A 182 -5.27 -0.98 -15.82
N PHE A 183 -4.23 -0.69 -15.04
CA PHE A 183 -2.84 -0.95 -15.42
C PHE A 183 -2.02 -1.76 -14.40
N THR A 184 -2.58 -2.08 -13.23
CA THR A 184 -1.92 -2.95 -12.23
C THR A 184 -2.91 -3.95 -11.65
N ASP A 185 -2.40 -5.05 -11.12
CA ASP A 185 -3.22 -6.06 -10.42
C ASP A 185 -3.20 -5.84 -8.89
N ARG A 186 -2.46 -4.84 -8.41
CA ARG A 186 -2.28 -4.58 -6.98
C ARG A 186 -2.10 -3.08 -6.70
N GLY A 187 -2.48 -2.63 -5.52
CA GLY A 187 -2.04 -1.35 -4.99
C GLY A 187 -0.56 -1.39 -4.57
N GLY A 188 0.14 -0.27 -4.66
CA GLY A 188 1.53 -0.18 -4.23
C GLY A 188 2.12 1.21 -4.43
N CYS A 189 3.29 1.41 -3.82
CA CYS A 189 4.02 2.66 -4.01
C CYS A 189 4.56 2.76 -5.45
N TRP A 190 4.51 3.95 -6.05
CA TRP A 190 5.04 4.18 -7.40
C TRP A 190 6.56 3.93 -7.53
N PHE A 191 7.31 3.94 -6.43
CA PHE A 191 8.73 3.62 -6.35
C PHE A 191 9.01 2.16 -5.90
N CYS A 192 8.04 1.27 -6.02
CA CYS A 192 8.17 -0.10 -5.52
C CYS A 192 9.09 -0.95 -6.41
N PRO A 193 10.17 -1.56 -5.88
CA PRO A 193 11.05 -2.43 -6.68
C PRO A 193 10.39 -3.76 -7.10
N ASN A 194 9.20 -4.06 -6.57
CA ASN A 194 8.40 -5.21 -7.00
C ASN A 194 7.34 -4.80 -8.04
N ALA A 195 7.39 -3.57 -8.57
CA ALA A 195 6.50 -3.13 -9.63
C ALA A 195 6.72 -3.98 -10.89
N LYS A 196 5.63 -4.40 -11.54
CA LYS A 196 5.67 -5.09 -12.83
C LYS A 196 6.06 -4.09 -13.93
N ARG A 197 6.56 -4.61 -15.06
CA ARG A 197 6.97 -3.76 -16.20
C ARG A 197 5.85 -2.83 -16.67
N LYS A 198 4.59 -3.30 -16.69
CA LYS A 198 3.42 -2.48 -17.06
C LYS A 198 3.19 -1.30 -16.10
N GLU A 199 3.43 -1.50 -14.80
CA GLU A 199 3.32 -0.44 -13.78
C GLU A 199 4.43 0.60 -13.95
N LEU A 200 5.66 0.15 -14.21
CA LEU A 200 6.80 1.04 -14.49
C LEU A 200 6.62 1.79 -15.81
N ARG A 201 6.06 1.13 -16.84
CA ARG A 201 5.75 1.77 -18.12
C ARG A 201 4.69 2.86 -17.94
N HIS A 202 3.64 2.59 -17.17
CA HIS A 202 2.63 3.61 -16.85
C HIS A 202 3.27 4.83 -16.14
N LEU A 203 4.15 4.60 -15.17
CA LEU A 203 4.86 5.69 -14.48
C LEU A 203 5.73 6.50 -15.44
N TYR A 204 6.46 5.83 -16.34
CA TYR A 204 7.31 6.46 -17.35
C TYR A 204 6.50 7.34 -18.31
N ASP A 205 5.35 6.85 -18.79
CA ASP A 205 4.53 7.54 -19.79
C ASP A 205 3.73 8.70 -19.20
N HIS A 206 3.22 8.57 -17.98
CA HIS A 206 2.23 9.49 -17.42
C HIS A 206 2.75 10.37 -16.28
N HIS A 207 3.90 10.01 -15.66
CA HIS A 207 4.46 10.71 -14.50
C HIS A 207 5.96 10.95 -14.65
N PRO A 208 6.40 11.67 -15.70
CA PRO A 208 7.82 11.88 -16.00
C PRO A 208 8.58 12.57 -14.85
N GLU A 209 7.90 13.41 -14.07
CA GLU A 209 8.49 14.06 -12.89
C GLU A 209 8.82 13.05 -11.77
N LEU A 210 7.98 12.04 -11.55
CA LEU A 210 8.25 10.96 -10.59
C LEU A 210 9.32 10.01 -11.12
N TRP A 211 9.30 9.75 -12.42
CA TRP A 211 10.33 8.96 -13.10
C TRP A 211 11.71 9.60 -12.97
N ALA A 212 11.81 10.91 -13.22
CA ALA A 212 13.05 11.67 -13.07
C ALA A 212 13.60 11.56 -11.63
N ARG A 213 12.75 11.64 -10.62
CA ARG A 213 13.16 11.47 -9.22
C ARG A 213 13.76 10.09 -8.94
N MET A 214 13.26 9.04 -9.58
CA MET A 214 13.85 7.70 -9.46
C MET A 214 15.23 7.62 -10.12
N LEU A 215 15.44 8.29 -11.24
CA LEU A 215 16.76 8.42 -11.88
C LEU A 215 17.76 9.18 -11.01
N GLU A 216 17.32 10.25 -10.35
CA GLU A 216 18.13 10.96 -9.36
C GLU A 216 18.58 10.05 -8.21
N LEU A 217 17.65 9.24 -7.69
CA LEU A 217 17.99 8.26 -6.66
C LEU A 217 18.95 7.18 -7.18
N GLN A 218 18.77 6.74 -8.43
CA GLN A 218 19.68 5.79 -9.05
C GLN A 218 21.09 6.37 -9.18
N ALA A 219 21.24 7.66 -9.48
CA ALA A 219 22.53 8.34 -9.62
C ALA A 219 23.25 8.59 -8.29
N MET A 220 22.54 8.54 -7.14
CA MET A 220 23.17 8.77 -5.83
C MET A 220 24.27 7.74 -5.54
N PRO A 221 25.49 8.16 -5.15
CA PRO A 221 26.58 7.24 -4.86
C PRO A 221 26.46 6.58 -3.49
N GLY A 222 27.22 5.51 -3.28
CA GLY A 222 27.41 4.88 -1.97
C GLY A 222 26.19 4.11 -1.45
N LYS A 223 25.35 3.60 -2.33
CA LYS A 223 24.26 2.70 -1.99
C LYS A 223 24.76 1.27 -1.70
N VAL A 224 24.03 0.55 -0.88
CA VAL A 224 24.29 -0.88 -0.60
C VAL A 224 24.19 -1.73 -1.87
N SER A 225 23.36 -1.34 -2.81
CA SER A 225 23.19 -1.98 -4.11
C SER A 225 22.86 -0.93 -5.17
N GLU A 226 23.41 -1.11 -6.36
CA GLU A 226 23.06 -0.32 -7.53
C GLU A 226 21.77 -0.82 -8.21
N LYS A 227 21.27 -1.99 -7.82
CA LYS A 227 20.04 -2.55 -8.39
C LYS A 227 18.81 -1.89 -7.78
N PHE A 228 17.85 -1.57 -8.65
CA PHE A 228 16.51 -1.13 -8.26
C PHE A 228 15.65 -2.31 -7.82
N ASN A 229 15.63 -3.37 -8.63
CA ASN A 229 14.93 -4.62 -8.36
C ASN A 229 15.92 -5.80 -8.23
N ARG A 230 15.45 -7.04 -8.36
CA ARG A 230 16.30 -8.24 -8.24
C ARG A 230 17.38 -8.31 -9.32
N THR A 231 17.12 -7.79 -10.51
CA THR A 231 17.92 -8.02 -11.71
C THR A 231 18.53 -6.74 -12.26
N GLU A 232 17.83 -5.61 -12.25
CA GLU A 232 18.13 -4.42 -13.04
C GLU A 232 18.36 -3.18 -12.17
N ARG A 233 19.13 -2.24 -12.69
CA ARG A 233 19.18 -0.86 -12.23
C ARG A 233 17.98 -0.10 -12.80
N PHE A 234 17.57 0.97 -12.14
CA PHE A 234 16.50 1.81 -12.69
C PHE A 234 16.90 2.51 -14.01
N SER A 235 18.18 2.85 -14.15
CA SER A 235 18.75 3.38 -15.39
C SER A 235 18.68 2.41 -16.57
N ASP A 236 18.79 1.09 -16.31
CA ASP A 236 18.72 0.08 -17.37
C ASP A 236 17.26 -0.04 -17.88
N ILE A 237 16.30 0.07 -16.98
CA ILE A 237 14.87 0.11 -17.32
C ILE A 237 14.55 1.36 -18.15
N ASP A 238 15.07 2.53 -17.75
CA ASP A 238 14.91 3.79 -18.50
C ASP A 238 15.47 3.66 -19.91
N ALA A 239 16.70 3.16 -20.05
CA ALA A 239 17.32 2.94 -21.35
C ALA A 239 16.52 1.99 -22.25
N ALA A 240 15.92 0.93 -21.65
CA ALA A 240 15.07 0.00 -22.37
C ALA A 240 13.79 0.69 -22.89
N PHE A 241 13.11 1.49 -22.06
CA PHE A 241 11.89 2.21 -22.48
C PHE A 241 12.17 3.24 -23.56
N ARG A 242 13.27 4.02 -23.45
CA ARG A 242 13.69 4.96 -24.50
C ARG A 242 13.96 4.25 -25.82
N LYS A 243 14.57 3.07 -25.78
CA LYS A 243 14.81 2.26 -26.98
C LYS A 243 13.51 1.75 -27.61
N GLU A 244 12.56 1.31 -26.81
CA GLU A 244 11.22 0.89 -27.28
C GLU A 244 10.52 2.06 -28.00
N ASP A 245 10.51 3.26 -27.39
CA ASP A 245 9.90 4.46 -27.99
C ASP A 245 10.54 4.84 -29.31
N ALA A 246 11.89 4.80 -29.38
CA ALA A 246 12.60 5.10 -30.62
C ALA A 246 12.31 4.11 -31.75
N LEU A 247 12.03 2.83 -31.42
CA LEU A 247 11.63 1.83 -32.39
C LEU A 247 10.20 2.05 -32.87
N CYS A 248 9.25 2.36 -31.97
CA CYS A 248 7.89 2.69 -32.34
C CYS A 248 7.80 3.92 -33.25
N GLN A 249 8.58 4.97 -32.96
CA GLN A 249 8.65 6.18 -33.80
C GLN A 249 9.20 5.94 -35.21
N LYS A 250 10.07 4.94 -35.39
CA LYS A 250 10.60 4.57 -36.72
C LYS A 250 9.66 3.70 -37.53
N ALA A 251 8.69 3.07 -36.87
CA ALA A 251 7.74 2.17 -37.49
C ALA A 251 6.39 2.84 -37.84
N ALA A 252 6.17 4.08 -37.37
CA ALA A 252 5.02 4.94 -37.64
C ALA A 252 5.31 5.92 -38.77
#